data_47943597856070b3679b75ed0bb2d652
#
_entry.id   47943597856070b3679b75ed0bb2d652
#
_cell.length_a   1.000
_cell.length_b   1.000
_cell.length_c   1.000
_cell.angle_alpha   90.00
_cell.angle_beta   90.00
_cell.angle_gamma   90.00
#
_symmetry.space_group_name_H-M   'P 1'
#
loop_
_entity.id
_entity.type
_entity.pdbx_description
1 polymer ?
#
loop_
_entity_poly.entity_id
_entity_poly.type
_entity_poly.pdbx_seq_one_letter_code
_entity_poly.pdbx_strand_id
1 'polypeptide(L)'
;MYAARHAEEHPDQPALIMATSGVVITFAEYEAAANRMAHLYRDEGLARLDHVAFFMENNPRMLECEAGAERTGLFYTCINSYLSPDEVAYIVNYSQARVVVTSAAKREVAAQLPPLCPGVSRWLMADTDDPPEPYEPYDRATAAYPATHVPDEQLGAAMLYSSGTTGRPKGILRPAPDSPPSAALPLLDGLRILWGFREGMVYLSPAPLYHSAPYASVALSLRLGATSIIMEHFDAAQFLELVARYRVTNSQMVPTMFSRLLKLPEEVRKAADVSSLECIVHAAAPCLPA
;
A
#
# COMPACT_ATOMS: atom_id res chain seq x y z
N MET A 1 10.76 14.84 3.21
CA MET A 1 10.90 13.40 2.85
C MET A 1 9.84 13.06 1.81
N TYR A 2 10.23 12.63 0.63
CA TYR A 2 9.31 12.41 -0.48
C TYR A 2 9.95 11.46 -1.49
N ALA A 3 9.21 10.46 -1.99
CA ALA A 3 9.74 9.42 -2.87
C ALA A 3 10.37 9.96 -4.18
N ALA A 4 9.83 11.06 -4.72
CA ALA A 4 10.34 11.69 -5.93
C ALA A 4 11.83 12.08 -5.83
N ARG A 5 12.29 12.57 -4.67
CA ARG A 5 13.71 12.88 -4.45
C ARG A 5 14.58 11.65 -4.66
N HIS A 6 14.14 10.49 -4.17
CA HIS A 6 14.92 9.25 -4.32
C HIS A 6 14.89 8.72 -5.75
N ALA A 7 13.81 8.98 -6.50
CA ALA A 7 13.76 8.68 -7.92
C ALA A 7 14.75 9.54 -8.74
N GLU A 8 15.03 10.76 -8.31
CA GLU A 8 16.04 11.63 -8.93
C GLU A 8 17.48 11.22 -8.54
N GLU A 9 17.73 10.96 -7.26
CA GLU A 9 19.06 10.70 -6.71
C GLU A 9 19.51 9.24 -6.93
N HIS A 10 18.56 8.28 -6.86
CA HIS A 10 18.80 6.84 -6.92
C HIS A 10 17.76 6.11 -7.79
N PRO A 11 17.61 6.46 -9.08
CA PRO A 11 16.53 5.97 -9.96
C PRO A 11 16.44 4.45 -10.04
N ASP A 12 17.57 3.77 -10.08
CA ASP A 12 17.65 2.31 -10.26
C ASP A 12 17.57 1.53 -8.94
N GLN A 13 17.53 2.21 -7.79
CA GLN A 13 17.39 1.54 -6.50
C GLN A 13 16.00 0.89 -6.42
N PRO A 14 15.91 -0.40 -5.99
CA PRO A 14 14.63 -1.02 -5.72
C PRO A 14 13.84 -0.26 -4.64
N ALA A 15 12.67 0.24 -5.00
CA ALA A 15 11.69 0.79 -4.08
C ALA A 15 10.85 -0.34 -3.47
N LEU A 16 10.34 -1.24 -4.33
CA LEU A 16 9.50 -2.37 -3.96
C LEU A 16 10.06 -3.67 -4.52
N ILE A 17 9.99 -4.73 -3.72
CA ILE A 17 10.27 -6.12 -4.13
C ILE A 17 9.13 -6.99 -3.65
N MET A 18 8.44 -7.67 -4.56
CA MET A 18 7.42 -8.64 -4.21
C MET A 18 8.07 -9.97 -3.85
N ALA A 19 7.76 -10.49 -2.67
CA ALA A 19 8.50 -11.61 -2.07
C ALA A 19 8.32 -12.94 -2.83
N THR A 20 7.13 -13.19 -3.36
CA THR A 20 6.79 -14.47 -4.02
C THR A 20 6.93 -14.37 -5.53
N SER A 21 6.36 -13.33 -6.15
CA SER A 21 6.44 -13.13 -7.60
C SER A 21 7.82 -12.68 -8.08
N GLY A 22 8.64 -12.10 -7.19
CA GLY A 22 9.96 -11.58 -7.52
C GLY A 22 9.93 -10.28 -8.33
N VAL A 23 8.77 -9.67 -8.52
CA VAL A 23 8.65 -8.38 -9.21
C VAL A 23 9.42 -7.32 -8.43
N VAL A 24 10.29 -6.61 -9.13
CA VAL A 24 11.06 -5.47 -8.61
C VAL A 24 10.59 -4.21 -9.30
N ILE A 25 10.33 -3.17 -8.52
CA ILE A 25 9.99 -1.83 -9.01
C ILE A 25 11.02 -0.87 -8.44
N THR A 26 11.71 -0.17 -9.31
CA THR A 26 12.70 0.86 -8.94
C THR A 26 12.00 2.15 -8.47
N PHE A 27 12.77 3.06 -7.83
CA PHE A 27 12.22 4.37 -7.47
C PHE A 27 11.78 5.17 -8.69
N ALA A 28 12.51 5.08 -9.82
CA ALA A 28 12.11 5.75 -11.06
C ALA A 28 10.78 5.19 -11.61
N GLU A 29 10.61 3.87 -11.61
CA GLU A 29 9.38 3.23 -12.07
C GLU A 29 8.19 3.54 -11.16
N TYR A 30 8.40 3.48 -9.84
CA TYR A 30 7.39 3.83 -8.83
C TYR A 30 6.92 5.28 -8.98
N GLU A 31 7.87 6.21 -9.12
CA GLU A 31 7.59 7.63 -9.29
C GLU A 31 6.83 7.90 -10.60
N ALA A 32 7.26 7.27 -11.70
CA ALA A 32 6.59 7.37 -12.99
C ALA A 32 5.14 6.85 -12.93
N ALA A 33 4.91 5.71 -12.28
CA ALA A 33 3.58 5.14 -12.12
C ALA A 33 2.67 6.02 -11.26
N ALA A 34 3.19 6.54 -10.14
CA ALA A 34 2.48 7.46 -9.27
C ALA A 34 2.07 8.75 -9.99
N ASN A 35 2.96 9.31 -10.83
CA ASN A 35 2.66 10.49 -11.64
C ASN A 35 1.57 10.21 -12.68
N ARG A 36 1.63 9.08 -13.38
CA ARG A 36 0.59 8.67 -14.33
C ARG A 36 -0.77 8.55 -13.66
N MET A 37 -0.82 7.95 -12.48
CA MET A 37 -2.05 7.87 -11.70
C MET A 37 -2.56 9.24 -11.26
N ALA A 38 -1.67 10.14 -10.87
CA ALA A 38 -2.05 11.51 -10.53
C ALA A 38 -2.70 12.25 -11.71
N HIS A 39 -2.14 12.12 -12.91
CA HIS A 39 -2.74 12.67 -14.13
C HIS A 39 -4.07 12.03 -14.48
N LEU A 40 -4.20 10.70 -14.35
CA LEU A 40 -5.47 10.01 -14.55
C LEU A 40 -6.54 10.56 -13.60
N TYR A 41 -6.23 10.74 -12.32
CA TYR A 41 -7.19 11.30 -11.36
C TYR A 41 -7.62 12.73 -11.73
N ARG A 42 -6.70 13.56 -12.22
CA ARG A 42 -7.04 14.90 -12.70
C ARG A 42 -7.91 14.89 -13.97
N ASP A 43 -7.62 13.97 -14.90
CA ASP A 43 -8.40 13.81 -16.12
C ASP A 43 -9.83 13.33 -15.84
N GLU A 44 -10.01 12.48 -14.81
CA GLU A 44 -11.33 12.10 -14.29
C GLU A 44 -12.06 13.25 -13.56
N GLY A 45 -11.48 14.43 -13.50
CA GLY A 45 -12.06 15.61 -12.85
C GLY A 45 -12.13 15.49 -11.33
N LEU A 46 -11.24 14.68 -10.72
CA LEU A 46 -11.14 14.64 -9.27
C LEU A 46 -10.41 15.87 -8.74
N ALA A 47 -11.06 16.53 -7.80
CA ALA A 47 -10.53 17.67 -7.06
C ALA A 47 -9.98 17.23 -5.69
N ARG A 48 -9.26 18.13 -5.02
CA ARG A 48 -8.80 17.90 -3.64
C ARG A 48 -9.95 17.46 -2.74
N LEU A 49 -9.71 16.44 -1.90
CA LEU A 49 -10.65 15.80 -0.98
C LEU A 49 -11.70 14.89 -1.65
N ASP A 50 -11.68 14.72 -2.97
CA ASP A 50 -12.43 13.63 -3.59
C ASP A 50 -11.82 12.28 -3.23
N HIS A 51 -12.56 11.20 -3.46
CA HIS A 51 -12.20 9.88 -2.97
C HIS A 51 -11.92 8.87 -4.09
N VAL A 52 -10.94 8.01 -3.83
CA VAL A 52 -10.62 6.82 -4.63
C VAL A 52 -10.53 5.58 -3.72
N ALA A 53 -10.73 4.39 -4.28
CA ALA A 53 -10.68 3.15 -3.50
C ALA A 53 -9.90 2.05 -4.21
N PHE A 54 -9.20 1.22 -3.41
CA PHE A 54 -8.36 0.13 -3.90
C PHE A 54 -8.81 -1.18 -3.25
N PHE A 55 -9.27 -2.12 -4.07
CA PHE A 55 -9.70 -3.44 -3.63
C PHE A 55 -8.82 -4.51 -4.26
N MET A 56 -7.73 -4.86 -3.60
CA MET A 56 -6.77 -5.87 -4.07
C MET A 56 -6.01 -6.50 -2.90
N GLU A 57 -5.34 -7.61 -3.17
CA GLU A 57 -4.35 -8.20 -2.27
C GLU A 57 -3.11 -7.32 -2.13
N ASN A 58 -2.06 -7.78 -1.44
CA ASN A 58 -0.77 -7.11 -1.44
C ASN A 58 -0.22 -7.09 -2.87
N ASN A 59 -0.30 -5.93 -3.49
CA ASN A 59 0.02 -5.70 -4.89
C ASN A 59 0.74 -4.35 -5.02
N PRO A 60 1.82 -4.24 -5.81
CA PRO A 60 2.54 -2.97 -5.96
C PRO A 60 1.68 -1.85 -6.54
N ARG A 61 0.66 -2.19 -7.37
CA ARG A 61 -0.26 -1.20 -7.95
C ARG A 61 -1.06 -0.45 -6.88
N MET A 62 -1.32 -1.07 -5.71
CA MET A 62 -1.96 -0.37 -4.59
C MET A 62 -1.14 0.83 -4.13
N LEU A 63 0.19 0.66 -4.01
CA LEU A 63 1.10 1.72 -3.56
C LEU A 63 1.31 2.79 -4.63
N GLU A 64 1.32 2.42 -5.91
CA GLU A 64 1.37 3.37 -7.03
C GLU A 64 0.11 4.25 -7.09
N CYS A 65 -1.07 3.63 -6.97
CA CYS A 65 -2.36 4.33 -6.93
C CYS A 65 -2.46 5.27 -5.74
N GLU A 66 -1.99 4.81 -4.61
CA GLU A 66 -1.95 5.59 -3.37
C GLU A 66 -1.04 6.80 -3.49
N ALA A 67 0.18 6.62 -4.00
CA ALA A 67 1.11 7.72 -4.21
C ALA A 67 0.54 8.77 -5.20
N GLY A 68 -0.19 8.32 -6.23
CA GLY A 68 -0.94 9.21 -7.13
C GLY A 68 -2.02 10.00 -6.39
N ALA A 69 -2.78 9.35 -5.49
CA ALA A 69 -3.80 10.00 -4.69
C ALA A 69 -3.19 10.97 -3.65
N GLU A 70 -2.09 10.58 -3.00
CA GLU A 70 -1.36 11.45 -2.07
C GLU A 70 -0.92 12.75 -2.72
N ARG A 71 -0.39 12.72 -3.95
CA ARG A 71 0.11 13.94 -4.61
C ARG A 71 -0.96 14.80 -5.26
N THR A 72 -2.19 14.31 -5.33
CA THR A 72 -3.34 15.04 -5.87
C THR A 72 -4.33 15.52 -4.81
N GLY A 73 -4.01 15.34 -3.52
CA GLY A 73 -4.85 15.79 -2.43
C GLY A 73 -6.12 14.96 -2.22
N LEU A 74 -6.17 13.73 -2.74
CA LEU A 74 -7.33 12.88 -2.63
C LEU A 74 -7.36 12.12 -1.31
N PHE A 75 -8.57 11.75 -0.89
CA PHE A 75 -8.73 10.67 0.06
C PHE A 75 -8.69 9.33 -0.66
N TYR A 76 -8.01 8.35 -0.05
CA TYR A 76 -7.94 7.00 -0.60
C TYR A 76 -8.27 5.96 0.46
N THR A 77 -8.93 4.88 0.03
CA THR A 77 -9.37 3.79 0.89
C THR A 77 -8.82 2.46 0.38
N CYS A 78 -7.92 1.84 1.16
CA CYS A 78 -7.50 0.47 0.92
C CYS A 78 -8.53 -0.47 1.54
N ILE A 79 -9.24 -1.24 0.70
CA ILE A 79 -10.34 -2.12 1.11
C ILE A 79 -9.80 -3.51 1.41
N ASN A 80 -10.24 -4.11 2.51
CA ASN A 80 -9.89 -5.48 2.86
C ASN A 80 -10.26 -6.45 1.73
N SER A 81 -9.26 -7.13 1.21
CA SER A 81 -9.38 -8.02 0.04
C SER A 81 -10.14 -9.33 0.27
N TYR A 82 -10.63 -9.57 1.47
CA TYR A 82 -11.43 -10.74 1.84
C TYR A 82 -12.93 -10.43 2.02
N LEU A 83 -13.35 -9.18 1.77
CA LEU A 83 -14.75 -8.78 1.89
C LEU A 83 -15.59 -9.31 0.72
N SER A 84 -16.88 -9.53 1.02
CA SER A 84 -17.90 -9.87 0.02
C SER A 84 -18.24 -8.68 -0.88
N PRO A 85 -18.88 -8.90 -2.06
CA PRO A 85 -19.28 -7.80 -2.94
C PRO A 85 -20.11 -6.72 -2.24
N ASP A 86 -21.07 -7.09 -1.41
CA ASP A 86 -21.92 -6.14 -0.69
C ASP A 86 -21.14 -5.29 0.33
N GLU A 87 -20.16 -5.89 1.01
CA GLU A 87 -19.31 -5.19 1.96
C GLU A 87 -18.37 -4.22 1.25
N VAL A 88 -17.78 -4.64 0.12
CA VAL A 88 -16.93 -3.77 -0.71
C VAL A 88 -17.76 -2.61 -1.26
N ALA A 89 -18.94 -2.90 -1.84
CA ALA A 89 -19.84 -1.88 -2.37
C ALA A 89 -20.30 -0.88 -1.29
N TYR A 90 -20.55 -1.35 -0.07
CA TYR A 90 -20.84 -0.47 1.05
C TYR A 90 -19.70 0.53 1.30
N ILE A 91 -18.45 0.06 1.33
CA ILE A 91 -17.29 0.92 1.57
C ILE A 91 -17.09 1.91 0.42
N VAL A 92 -17.16 1.44 -0.84
CA VAL A 92 -17.03 2.28 -2.03
C VAL A 92 -18.09 3.39 -2.06
N ASN A 93 -19.36 3.06 -1.80
CA ASN A 93 -20.43 4.04 -1.79
C ASN A 93 -20.33 4.99 -0.58
N TYR A 94 -19.98 4.48 0.60
CA TYR A 94 -19.86 5.30 1.81
C TYR A 94 -18.68 6.29 1.71
N SER A 95 -17.56 5.86 1.11
CA SER A 95 -16.42 6.74 0.83
C SER A 95 -16.68 7.71 -0.32
N GLN A 96 -17.73 7.49 -1.11
CA GLN A 96 -18.01 8.26 -2.33
C GLN A 96 -16.85 8.16 -3.36
N ALA A 97 -16.18 7.01 -3.42
CA ALA A 97 -15.08 6.81 -4.35
C ALA A 97 -15.56 6.91 -5.81
N ARG A 98 -14.87 7.71 -6.60
CA ARG A 98 -15.17 7.92 -8.02
C ARG A 98 -14.32 7.05 -8.94
N VAL A 99 -13.13 6.66 -8.50
CA VAL A 99 -12.25 5.71 -9.18
C VAL A 99 -12.04 4.51 -8.28
N VAL A 100 -12.23 3.31 -8.83
CA VAL A 100 -11.95 2.05 -8.13
C VAL A 100 -10.88 1.29 -8.90
N VAL A 101 -9.83 0.86 -8.20
CA VAL A 101 -8.78 0.03 -8.75
C VAL A 101 -8.78 -1.33 -8.05
N THR A 102 -8.72 -2.39 -8.83
CA THR A 102 -8.66 -3.78 -8.35
C THR A 102 -7.59 -4.57 -9.09
N SER A 103 -7.47 -5.87 -8.81
CA SER A 103 -6.56 -6.79 -9.48
C SER A 103 -7.30 -7.99 -10.08
N ALA A 104 -6.67 -8.69 -11.01
CA ALA A 104 -7.19 -9.93 -11.58
C ALA A 104 -7.47 -11.01 -10.51
N ALA A 105 -6.71 -11.02 -9.41
CA ALA A 105 -6.93 -11.92 -8.28
C ALA A 105 -8.28 -11.68 -7.55
N LYS A 106 -8.91 -10.52 -7.77
CA LYS A 106 -10.23 -10.17 -7.20
C LYS A 106 -11.36 -10.12 -8.23
N ARG A 107 -11.11 -10.61 -9.44
CA ARG A 107 -12.04 -10.56 -10.59
C ARG A 107 -13.47 -11.00 -10.25
N GLU A 108 -13.63 -12.09 -9.50
CA GLU A 108 -14.96 -12.65 -9.19
C GLU A 108 -15.81 -11.69 -8.33
N VAL A 109 -15.22 -11.05 -7.34
CA VAL A 109 -15.89 -10.04 -6.50
C VAL A 109 -16.04 -8.74 -7.29
N ALA A 110 -14.98 -8.31 -7.96
CA ALA A 110 -14.93 -7.08 -8.72
C ALA A 110 -16.01 -7.00 -9.82
N ALA A 111 -16.26 -8.09 -10.55
CA ALA A 111 -17.28 -8.14 -11.60
C ALA A 111 -18.71 -7.85 -11.09
N GLN A 112 -18.95 -7.98 -9.79
CA GLN A 112 -20.26 -7.73 -9.17
C GLN A 112 -20.42 -6.29 -8.66
N LEU A 113 -19.34 -5.50 -8.59
CA LEU A 113 -19.35 -4.15 -7.99
C LEU A 113 -20.02 -3.07 -8.87
N PRO A 114 -19.86 -3.04 -10.21
CA PRO A 114 -20.36 -1.92 -11.00
C PRO A 114 -21.84 -1.62 -10.81
N PRO A 115 -22.77 -2.60 -10.85
CA PRO A 115 -24.19 -2.33 -10.62
C PRO A 115 -24.49 -1.90 -9.17
N LEU A 116 -23.63 -2.20 -8.21
CA LEU A 116 -23.78 -1.87 -6.79
C LEU A 116 -23.21 -0.50 -6.43
N CYS A 117 -22.35 0.08 -7.29
CA CYS A 117 -21.60 1.31 -7.02
C CYS A 117 -21.83 2.36 -8.11
N PRO A 118 -23.02 2.93 -8.25
CA PRO A 118 -23.38 3.83 -9.37
C PRO A 118 -22.64 5.18 -9.35
N GLY A 119 -21.95 5.52 -8.24
CA GLY A 119 -21.15 6.74 -8.12
C GLY A 119 -19.74 6.64 -8.70
N VAL A 120 -19.29 5.45 -9.05
CA VAL A 120 -17.96 5.23 -9.61
C VAL A 120 -17.98 5.54 -11.11
N SER A 121 -17.13 6.48 -11.52
CA SER A 121 -16.99 6.89 -12.93
C SER A 121 -15.95 6.08 -13.70
N ARG A 122 -14.94 5.54 -13.01
CA ARG A 122 -13.88 4.76 -13.65
C ARG A 122 -13.47 3.52 -12.86
N TRP A 123 -13.29 2.43 -13.59
CA TRP A 123 -12.94 1.12 -13.06
C TRP A 123 -11.67 0.62 -13.71
N LEU A 124 -10.65 0.29 -12.91
CA LEU A 124 -9.37 -0.22 -13.39
C LEU A 124 -9.07 -1.60 -12.78
N MET A 125 -8.52 -2.50 -13.60
CA MET A 125 -8.08 -3.82 -13.12
C MET A 125 -6.63 -4.07 -13.51
N ALA A 126 -5.79 -4.28 -12.52
CA ALA A 126 -4.40 -4.66 -12.68
C ALA A 126 -4.22 -6.15 -13.02
N ASP A 127 -3.04 -6.51 -13.50
CA ASP A 127 -2.59 -7.87 -13.77
C ASP A 127 -3.43 -8.64 -14.80
N THR A 128 -4.06 -7.92 -15.74
CA THR A 128 -4.82 -8.49 -16.86
C THR A 128 -4.99 -7.51 -18.00
N ASP A 129 -4.92 -8.02 -19.24
CA ASP A 129 -5.22 -7.27 -20.45
C ASP A 129 -6.69 -7.40 -20.91
N ASP A 130 -7.43 -8.34 -20.28
CA ASP A 130 -8.84 -8.65 -20.61
C ASP A 130 -9.70 -8.66 -19.33
N PRO A 131 -9.95 -7.51 -18.71
CA PRO A 131 -10.83 -7.41 -17.54
C PRO A 131 -12.31 -7.51 -17.96
N PRO A 132 -13.24 -7.86 -17.04
CA PRO A 132 -14.66 -7.78 -17.31
C PRO A 132 -15.11 -6.32 -17.44
N GLU A 133 -16.09 -6.05 -18.31
CA GLU A 133 -16.69 -4.70 -18.37
C GLU A 133 -17.35 -4.29 -17.06
N PRO A 134 -17.25 -3.02 -16.65
CA PRO A 134 -16.66 -1.86 -17.34
C PRO A 134 -15.19 -1.59 -16.98
N TYR A 135 -14.47 -2.57 -16.45
CA TYR A 135 -13.07 -2.39 -16.08
C TYR A 135 -12.17 -2.20 -17.30
N GLU A 136 -11.20 -1.30 -17.18
CA GLU A 136 -10.11 -1.11 -18.14
C GLU A 136 -8.82 -1.76 -17.61
N PRO A 137 -7.95 -2.32 -18.48
CA PRO A 137 -6.61 -2.78 -18.05
C PRO A 137 -5.82 -1.62 -17.46
N TYR A 138 -5.35 -1.78 -16.22
CA TYR A 138 -4.62 -0.74 -15.47
C TYR A 138 -3.42 -0.20 -16.26
N ASP A 139 -2.55 -1.10 -16.75
CA ASP A 139 -1.32 -0.70 -17.42
C ASP A 139 -1.60 0.07 -18.71
N ARG A 140 -2.62 -0.34 -19.47
CA ARG A 140 -3.04 0.35 -20.70
C ARG A 140 -3.64 1.73 -20.41
N ALA A 141 -4.51 1.80 -19.39
CA ALA A 141 -5.17 3.05 -19.02
C ALA A 141 -4.16 4.09 -18.52
N THR A 142 -3.19 3.66 -17.70
CA THR A 142 -2.19 4.55 -17.12
C THR A 142 -1.09 4.95 -18.10
N ALA A 143 -0.72 4.08 -19.05
CA ALA A 143 0.31 4.38 -20.06
C ALA A 143 -0.01 5.59 -20.94
N ALA A 144 -1.29 5.99 -21.04
CA ALA A 144 -1.71 7.17 -21.80
C ALA A 144 -1.30 8.50 -21.15
N TYR A 145 -0.93 8.48 -19.86
CA TYR A 145 -0.63 9.70 -19.09
C TYR A 145 0.87 9.96 -18.94
N PRO A 146 1.26 11.25 -18.79
CA PRO A 146 2.66 11.60 -18.60
C PRO A 146 3.19 11.13 -17.24
N ALA A 147 4.50 10.81 -17.19
CA ALA A 147 5.19 10.43 -15.97
C ALA A 147 5.79 11.63 -15.20
N THR A 148 5.40 12.84 -15.54
CA THR A 148 5.84 14.09 -14.89
C THR A 148 4.88 14.49 -13.78
N HIS A 149 5.36 15.27 -12.81
CA HIS A 149 4.53 15.79 -11.73
C HIS A 149 3.32 16.59 -12.22
N VAL A 150 2.22 16.51 -11.50
CA VAL A 150 1.12 17.46 -11.67
C VAL A 150 1.52 18.83 -11.09
N PRO A 151 1.11 19.95 -11.71
CA PRO A 151 1.59 21.28 -11.29
C PRO A 151 1.06 21.76 -9.94
N ASP A 152 -0.02 21.14 -9.46
CA ASP A 152 -0.79 21.54 -8.27
C ASP A 152 -0.75 20.47 -7.16
N GLU A 153 0.41 19.86 -6.93
CA GLU A 153 0.55 18.83 -5.91
C GLU A 153 0.10 19.29 -4.52
N GLN A 154 -0.77 18.52 -3.92
CA GLN A 154 -1.23 18.69 -2.54
C GLN A 154 -1.31 17.34 -1.85
N LEU A 155 -1.01 17.31 -0.54
CA LEU A 155 -1.01 16.06 0.20
C LEU A 155 -2.42 15.54 0.43
N GLY A 156 -2.68 14.31 -0.04
CA GLY A 156 -3.88 13.53 0.26
C GLY A 156 -3.77 12.79 1.59
N ALA A 157 -4.78 11.99 1.90
CA ALA A 157 -4.80 11.22 3.14
C ALA A 157 -5.60 9.93 3.02
N ALA A 158 -5.21 8.93 3.83
CA ALA A 158 -5.98 7.70 3.93
C ALA A 158 -7.31 7.92 4.68
N MET A 159 -8.40 7.43 4.10
CA MET A 159 -9.65 7.19 4.82
C MET A 159 -9.65 5.73 5.28
N LEU A 160 -9.49 5.52 6.57
CA LEU A 160 -9.37 4.20 7.16
C LEU A 160 -10.74 3.64 7.56
N TYR A 161 -10.89 2.32 7.51
CA TYR A 161 -12.09 1.63 7.99
C TYR A 161 -11.75 0.75 9.19
N SER A 162 -12.53 0.88 10.26
CA SER A 162 -12.47 -0.03 11.40
C SER A 162 -13.48 -1.16 11.21
N SER A 163 -13.19 -2.34 11.76
CA SER A 163 -14.07 -3.52 11.71
C SER A 163 -15.41 -3.35 12.42
N GLY A 164 -15.68 -2.20 13.03
CA GLY A 164 -16.92 -1.82 13.70
C GLY A 164 -17.50 -2.90 14.64
N THR A 165 -17.66 -2.61 15.91
CA THR A 165 -18.28 -3.52 16.89
C THR A 165 -19.79 -3.71 16.62
N THR A 166 -20.37 -2.97 15.69
CA THR A 166 -21.82 -2.95 15.36
C THR A 166 -22.19 -3.56 14.02
N GLY A 167 -21.29 -4.32 13.39
CA GLY A 167 -21.56 -5.11 12.19
C GLY A 167 -21.25 -4.44 10.84
N ARG A 168 -21.11 -3.11 10.75
CA ARG A 168 -20.67 -2.43 9.52
C ARG A 168 -19.40 -1.65 9.75
N PRO A 169 -18.42 -1.68 8.80
CA PRO A 169 -17.21 -0.88 8.89
C PRO A 169 -17.53 0.61 9.02
N LYS A 170 -16.82 1.31 9.92
CA LYS A 170 -16.94 2.76 10.09
C LYS A 170 -15.73 3.44 9.46
N GLY A 171 -15.98 4.36 8.55
CA GLY A 171 -14.93 5.21 7.97
C GLY A 171 -14.41 6.22 9.00
N ILE A 172 -13.09 6.29 9.11
CA ILE A 172 -12.37 7.26 9.94
C ILE A 172 -11.68 8.22 8.99
N LEU A 173 -12.24 9.40 8.84
CA LEU A 173 -11.70 10.45 8.01
C LEU A 173 -10.93 11.43 8.91
N ARG A 174 -9.65 11.62 8.63
CA ARG A 174 -8.82 12.65 9.24
C ARG A 174 -8.69 13.83 8.27
N PRO A 175 -8.59 15.08 8.75
CA PRO A 175 -8.32 16.21 7.87
C PRO A 175 -7.07 15.97 7.05
N ALA A 176 -7.15 16.15 5.73
CA ALA A 176 -5.97 16.11 4.87
C ALA A 176 -5.11 17.37 5.15
N PRO A 177 -3.79 17.22 5.28
CA PRO A 177 -2.90 18.38 5.46
C PRO A 177 -2.99 19.34 4.28
N ASP A 178 -2.98 20.64 4.57
CA ASP A 178 -2.88 21.67 3.54
C ASP A 178 -1.40 22.00 3.28
N SER A 179 -0.73 21.07 2.63
CA SER A 179 0.71 21.16 2.36
C SER A 179 1.07 20.28 1.15
N PRO A 180 2.19 20.56 0.46
CA PRO A 180 2.66 19.71 -0.61
C PRO A 180 3.14 18.34 -0.07
N PRO A 181 3.19 17.28 -0.89
CA PRO A 181 3.67 15.96 -0.48
C PRO A 181 5.11 15.95 0.05
N SER A 182 5.93 16.91 -0.39
CA SER A 182 7.31 17.11 0.07
C SER A 182 7.45 17.70 1.49
N ALA A 183 6.36 18.22 2.06
CA ALA A 183 6.39 18.84 3.39
C ALA A 183 6.82 17.84 4.48
N ALA A 184 7.42 18.36 5.53
CA ALA A 184 7.69 17.60 6.74
C ALA A 184 6.38 17.18 7.42
N LEU A 185 6.30 15.93 7.84
CA LEU A 185 5.15 15.36 8.55
C LEU A 185 5.59 14.98 9.97
N PRO A 186 5.33 15.82 10.99
CA PRO A 186 5.85 15.60 12.35
C PRO A 186 5.50 14.23 12.93
N LEU A 187 4.31 13.69 12.63
CA LEU A 187 3.94 12.35 13.06
C LEU A 187 4.85 11.29 12.45
N LEU A 188 5.17 11.38 11.17
CA LEU A 188 6.07 10.44 10.50
C LEU A 188 7.51 10.59 11.02
N ASP A 189 7.95 11.81 11.32
CA ASP A 189 9.25 12.05 11.94
C ASP A 189 9.34 11.42 13.34
N GLY A 190 8.28 11.53 14.13
CA GLY A 190 8.19 10.85 15.43
C GLY A 190 8.28 9.34 15.30
N LEU A 191 7.53 8.75 14.37
CA LEU A 191 7.57 7.30 14.10
C LEU A 191 8.94 6.86 13.58
N ARG A 192 9.57 7.65 12.72
CA ARG A 192 10.92 7.42 12.21
C ARG A 192 11.93 7.30 13.36
N ILE A 193 11.90 8.24 14.30
CA ILE A 193 12.80 8.23 15.45
C ILE A 193 12.50 7.04 16.36
N LEU A 194 11.22 6.79 16.66
CA LEU A 194 10.79 5.73 17.57
C LEU A 194 11.12 4.32 17.05
N TRP A 195 10.99 4.10 15.75
CA TRP A 195 11.17 2.79 15.12
C TRP A 195 12.53 2.62 14.43
N GLY A 196 13.40 3.62 14.51
CA GLY A 196 14.72 3.60 13.87
C GLY A 196 14.64 3.59 12.33
N PHE A 197 13.56 4.09 11.74
CA PHE A 197 13.41 4.15 10.29
C PHE A 197 14.36 5.19 9.70
N ARG A 198 15.10 4.84 8.67
CA ARG A 198 16.11 5.68 8.05
C ARG A 198 16.30 5.39 6.56
N GLU A 199 16.95 6.28 5.87
CA GLU A 199 17.44 6.06 4.52
C GLU A 199 18.37 4.84 4.46
N GLY A 200 18.31 4.07 3.38
CA GLY A 200 19.13 2.88 3.17
C GLY A 200 18.75 1.66 4.01
N MET A 201 17.71 1.72 4.84
CA MET A 201 17.18 0.53 5.51
C MET A 201 16.49 -0.41 4.50
N VAL A 202 16.37 -1.68 4.88
CA VAL A 202 15.56 -2.67 4.17
C VAL A 202 14.37 -3.04 5.04
N TYR A 203 13.18 -2.73 4.58
CA TYR A 203 11.94 -2.98 5.31
C TYR A 203 11.22 -4.22 4.75
N LEU A 204 10.82 -5.15 5.62
CA LEU A 204 9.98 -6.30 5.25
C LEU A 204 8.56 -6.11 5.79
N SER A 205 7.58 -6.08 4.87
CA SER A 205 6.15 -5.98 5.16
C SER A 205 5.47 -7.35 5.02
N PRO A 206 5.23 -8.07 6.11
CA PRO A 206 4.60 -9.39 6.07
C PRO A 206 3.07 -9.35 6.18
N ALA A 207 2.49 -8.18 6.45
CA ALA A 207 1.07 -8.02 6.74
C ALA A 207 0.30 -7.41 5.56
N PRO A 208 -1.05 -7.59 5.51
CA PRO A 208 -1.85 -7.02 4.45
C PRO A 208 -1.82 -5.49 4.42
N LEU A 209 -1.58 -4.90 3.25
CA LEU A 209 -1.46 -3.45 3.03
C LEU A 209 -2.78 -2.69 3.22
N TYR A 210 -3.93 -3.35 3.21
CA TYR A 210 -5.20 -2.69 3.51
C TYR A 210 -5.35 -2.31 5.00
N HIS A 211 -4.47 -2.79 5.88
CA HIS A 211 -4.43 -2.33 7.28
C HIS A 211 -3.55 -1.09 7.44
N SER A 212 -3.96 -0.19 8.33
CA SER A 212 -3.32 1.10 8.53
C SER A 212 -1.84 1.02 8.94
N ALA A 213 -1.45 0.10 9.82
CA ALA A 213 -0.08 0.04 10.31
C ALA A 213 0.91 -0.53 9.27
N PRO A 214 0.65 -1.67 8.60
CA PRO A 214 1.49 -2.14 7.50
C PRO A 214 1.63 -1.12 6.38
N TYR A 215 0.49 -0.54 5.98
CA TYR A 215 0.46 0.50 4.96
C TYR A 215 1.35 1.70 5.33
N ALA A 216 1.11 2.29 6.52
CA ALA A 216 1.87 3.46 6.97
C ALA A 216 3.38 3.19 7.08
N SER A 217 3.76 1.96 7.47
CA SER A 217 5.16 1.57 7.55
C SER A 217 5.83 1.50 6.17
N VAL A 218 5.14 0.94 5.17
CA VAL A 218 5.64 0.89 3.78
C VAL A 218 5.71 2.30 3.18
N ALA A 219 4.64 3.09 3.32
CA ALA A 219 4.61 4.47 2.82
C ALA A 219 5.74 5.31 3.44
N LEU A 220 5.97 5.20 4.76
CA LEU A 220 7.08 5.87 5.42
C LEU A 220 8.44 5.38 4.90
N SER A 221 8.60 4.06 4.68
CA SER A 221 9.83 3.49 4.14
C SER A 221 10.16 4.05 2.76
N LEU A 222 9.17 4.11 1.86
CA LEU A 222 9.32 4.68 0.52
C LEU A 222 9.68 6.18 0.57
N ARG A 223 9.05 6.95 1.46
CA ARG A 223 9.35 8.37 1.66
C ARG A 223 10.79 8.62 2.16
N LEU A 224 11.38 7.62 2.82
CA LEU A 224 12.77 7.65 3.33
C LEU A 224 13.80 7.10 2.34
N GLY A 225 13.38 6.61 1.17
CA GLY A 225 14.30 5.98 0.22
C GLY A 225 14.75 4.57 0.63
N ALA A 226 13.96 3.89 1.44
CA ALA A 226 14.21 2.51 1.83
C ALA A 226 13.68 1.52 0.79
N THR A 227 14.33 0.38 0.63
CA THR A 227 13.78 -0.74 -0.12
C THR A 227 12.76 -1.47 0.72
N SER A 228 11.52 -1.63 0.22
CA SER A 228 10.44 -2.34 0.88
C SER A 228 10.16 -3.68 0.21
N ILE A 229 10.27 -4.78 0.97
CA ILE A 229 9.93 -6.13 0.52
C ILE A 229 8.52 -6.42 1.01
N ILE A 230 7.62 -6.76 0.09
CA ILE A 230 6.21 -7.02 0.36
C ILE A 230 5.94 -8.51 0.22
N MET A 231 5.49 -9.16 1.30
CA MET A 231 4.99 -10.51 1.21
C MET A 231 3.54 -10.50 0.71
N GLU A 232 3.24 -11.27 -0.34
CA GLU A 232 1.87 -11.42 -0.86
C GLU A 232 0.99 -12.11 0.18
N HIS A 233 1.57 -13.10 0.87
CA HIS A 233 0.97 -13.80 2.01
C HIS A 233 2.02 -14.07 3.06
N PHE A 234 1.64 -14.00 4.34
CA PHE A 234 2.57 -14.34 5.41
C PHE A 234 2.84 -15.84 5.48
N ASP A 235 4.08 -16.22 5.25
CA ASP A 235 4.66 -17.52 5.57
C ASP A 235 5.85 -17.34 6.52
N ALA A 236 5.89 -18.12 7.60
CA ALA A 236 6.88 -17.93 8.65
C ALA A 236 8.30 -18.37 8.22
N ALA A 237 8.42 -19.43 7.40
CA ALA A 237 9.72 -19.87 6.92
C ALA A 237 10.26 -18.89 5.87
N GLN A 238 9.41 -18.48 4.93
CA GLN A 238 9.75 -17.46 3.92
C GLN A 238 10.17 -16.14 4.59
N PHE A 239 9.51 -15.72 5.67
CA PHE A 239 9.90 -14.51 6.41
C PHE A 239 11.37 -14.58 6.85
N LEU A 240 11.79 -15.69 7.44
CA LEU A 240 13.19 -15.88 7.87
C LEU A 240 14.18 -15.91 6.69
N GLU A 241 13.80 -16.57 5.60
CA GLU A 241 14.59 -16.60 4.36
C GLU A 241 14.78 -15.19 3.77
N LEU A 242 13.71 -14.39 3.73
CA LEU A 242 13.75 -13.02 3.23
C LEU A 242 14.63 -12.12 4.12
N VAL A 243 14.55 -12.30 5.45
CA VAL A 243 15.42 -11.56 6.39
C VAL A 243 16.88 -11.81 6.07
N ALA A 244 17.28 -13.07 5.92
CA ALA A 244 18.66 -13.44 5.60
C ALA A 244 19.07 -12.96 4.20
N ARG A 245 18.24 -13.22 3.19
CA ARG A 245 18.51 -12.94 1.77
C ARG A 245 18.71 -11.46 1.49
N TYR A 246 17.83 -10.62 2.02
CA TYR A 246 17.82 -9.19 1.74
C TYR A 246 18.46 -8.35 2.85
N ARG A 247 18.98 -8.98 3.89
CA ARG A 247 19.56 -8.27 5.06
C ARG A 247 18.56 -7.27 5.65
N VAL A 248 17.33 -7.73 5.86
CA VAL A 248 16.24 -6.91 6.39
C VAL A 248 16.63 -6.30 7.73
N THR A 249 16.42 -5.01 7.89
CA THR A 249 16.71 -4.26 9.12
C THR A 249 15.48 -4.01 9.98
N ASN A 250 14.33 -3.76 9.35
CA ASN A 250 13.11 -3.36 10.04
C ASN A 250 11.89 -4.14 9.52
N SER A 251 10.94 -4.41 10.42
CA SER A 251 9.65 -5.02 10.06
C SER A 251 8.58 -4.59 11.05
N GLN A 252 7.30 -4.63 10.62
CA GLN A 252 6.14 -4.48 11.50
C GLN A 252 5.31 -5.75 11.43
N MET A 253 5.01 -6.33 12.58
CA MET A 253 4.35 -7.62 12.72
C MET A 253 3.19 -7.56 13.71
N VAL A 254 2.35 -8.59 13.69
CA VAL A 254 1.31 -8.81 14.70
C VAL A 254 1.63 -10.05 15.54
N PRO A 255 1.12 -10.16 16.79
CA PRO A 255 1.47 -11.27 17.69
C PRO A 255 1.24 -12.67 17.13
N THR A 256 0.23 -12.86 16.28
CA THR A 256 -0.03 -14.14 15.62
C THR A 256 1.09 -14.58 14.67
N MET A 257 1.81 -13.63 14.05
CA MET A 257 2.98 -13.91 13.20
C MET A 257 4.14 -14.44 14.04
N PHE A 258 4.40 -13.83 15.21
CA PHE A 258 5.40 -14.36 16.16
C PHE A 258 5.06 -15.79 16.61
N SER A 259 3.78 -16.04 16.92
CA SER A 259 3.34 -17.40 17.29
C SER A 259 3.57 -18.41 16.17
N ARG A 260 3.43 -18.02 14.89
CA ARG A 260 3.73 -18.87 13.74
C ARG A 260 5.24 -19.12 13.60
N LEU A 261 6.07 -18.09 13.79
CA LEU A 261 7.54 -18.23 13.80
C LEU A 261 8.01 -19.19 14.90
N LEU A 262 7.47 -19.06 16.11
CA LEU A 262 7.82 -19.93 17.25
C LEU A 262 7.39 -21.39 17.05
N LYS A 263 6.39 -21.65 16.19
CA LYS A 263 5.94 -23.02 15.84
C LYS A 263 6.77 -23.68 14.75
N LEU A 264 7.67 -22.97 14.10
CA LEU A 264 8.60 -23.59 13.16
C LEU A 264 9.51 -24.60 13.88
N PRO A 265 9.97 -25.66 13.19
CA PRO A 265 10.95 -26.58 13.73
C PRO A 265 12.17 -25.85 14.31
N GLU A 266 12.71 -26.37 15.39
CA GLU A 266 13.81 -25.70 16.11
C GLU A 266 15.05 -25.54 15.25
N GLU A 267 15.34 -26.54 14.42
CA GLU A 267 16.44 -26.52 13.43
C GLU A 267 16.28 -25.38 12.42
N VAL A 268 15.07 -25.11 11.93
CA VAL A 268 14.78 -24.01 11.01
C VAL A 268 15.03 -22.66 11.71
N ARG A 269 14.53 -22.52 12.94
CA ARG A 269 14.69 -21.28 13.71
C ARG A 269 16.16 -20.99 14.06
N LYS A 270 16.92 -22.03 14.42
CA LYS A 270 18.34 -21.91 14.76
C LYS A 270 19.24 -21.66 13.54
N ALA A 271 18.85 -22.16 12.37
CA ALA A 271 19.61 -21.96 11.13
C ALA A 271 19.37 -20.59 10.51
N ALA A 272 18.31 -19.88 10.88
CA ALA A 272 17.95 -18.59 10.30
C ALA A 272 18.93 -17.48 10.71
N ASP A 273 19.52 -16.80 9.72
CA ASP A 273 20.32 -15.60 9.97
C ASP A 273 19.41 -14.37 10.08
N VAL A 274 19.18 -13.95 11.31
CA VAL A 274 18.43 -12.73 11.63
C VAL A 274 19.31 -11.60 12.16
N SER A 275 20.62 -11.70 11.97
CA SER A 275 21.61 -10.77 12.51
C SER A 275 21.50 -9.34 11.96
N SER A 276 20.82 -9.16 10.83
CA SER A 276 20.56 -7.84 10.24
C SER A 276 19.40 -7.09 10.87
N LEU A 277 18.50 -7.78 11.60
CA LEU A 277 17.34 -7.14 12.19
C LEU A 277 17.74 -6.18 13.32
N GLU A 278 17.31 -4.93 13.18
CA GLU A 278 17.55 -3.86 14.15
C GLU A 278 16.28 -3.54 14.96
N CYS A 279 15.12 -3.56 14.30
CA CYS A 279 13.85 -3.24 14.94
C CYS A 279 12.69 -4.05 14.34
N ILE A 280 11.91 -4.69 15.22
CA ILE A 280 10.61 -5.25 14.88
C ILE A 280 9.56 -4.55 15.72
N VAL A 281 8.68 -3.80 15.06
CA VAL A 281 7.52 -3.17 15.68
C VAL A 281 6.38 -4.19 15.74
N HIS A 282 5.77 -4.40 16.90
CA HIS A 282 4.51 -5.13 16.97
C HIS A 282 3.38 -4.21 17.43
N ALA A 283 2.20 -4.38 16.82
CA ALA A 283 1.04 -3.55 17.06
C ALA A 283 -0.26 -4.34 16.88
N ALA A 284 -1.39 -3.68 17.09
CA ALA A 284 -2.76 -4.13 16.83
C ALA A 284 -3.33 -5.15 17.83
N ALA A 285 -2.54 -5.83 18.62
CA ALA A 285 -3.02 -6.75 19.66
C ALA A 285 -2.00 -6.84 20.82
N PRO A 286 -2.43 -7.25 22.04
CA PRO A 286 -1.50 -7.55 23.12
C PRO A 286 -0.57 -8.70 22.74
N CYS A 287 0.72 -8.54 23.00
CA CYS A 287 1.70 -9.62 22.89
C CYS A 287 1.88 -10.24 24.28
N LEU A 288 1.29 -11.41 24.49
CA LEU A 288 1.44 -12.12 25.75
C LEU A 288 2.85 -12.72 25.81
N PRO A 289 3.49 -12.75 27.00
CA PRO A 289 4.71 -13.53 27.20
C PRO A 289 4.45 -15.00 26.84
N ALA A 290 5.45 -15.65 26.26
CA ALA A 290 5.38 -17.06 25.91
C ALA A 290 5.39 -17.94 27.18
#